data_4b1558bac001243b541695037f0b2597
#
_entry.id   4b1558bac001243b541695037f0b2597
#
_cell.length_a   1.000
_cell.length_b   1.000
_cell.length_c   1.000
_cell.angle_alpha   90.00
_cell.angle_beta   90.00
_cell.angle_gamma   90.00
#
_symmetry.space_group_name_H-M   'P 1'
#
loop_
_entity.id
_entity.type
_entity.pdbx_description
1 polymer ?
#
loop_
_entity_poly.entity_id
_entity_poly.type
_entity_poly.pdbx_seq_one_letter_code
_entity_poly.pdbx_strand_id
1 'polypeptide(L)'
;MARSAQESATEAAAAGGPEPVLDELDYLLITALQTSPRAEWQQIGKVLGVDASTAARRWNRLTEAGHAWLSCYTVAVGPAVPIVAFIEVDCAAGALHDVAVEIADDPHLITVDHVTGSRDLILTAAFPDQAALARYVGFRLDTLPGVAATRSQIATAVHAEGSRWRLDRLDPDGRSELTRGRPHPAPRRGLPSPDELDTRLCMLLAEDCRQPAARLAERTGVSASTVRRRLERMHREDALVYRCEVARYLSGWPVSVTMWGIAPPGETTRIASQLIGLREMRLCASLSGPYNLLLTVWLRSAEDIATFEARLGARFPELAIADRAVTLWPLKLAGQILDPKGRHLRGVPVRFWEDPVAERAEGDLLERLRSGRRRPFSPEP
;
A
#
# COMPACT_ATOMS: atom_id res chain seq x y z
N MET A 1 -20.71 -16.23 19.61
CA MET A 1 -20.38 -17.01 18.39
C MET A 1 -19.15 -16.48 17.63
N ALA A 2 -18.83 -15.18 17.66
CA ALA A 2 -17.63 -14.64 16.95
C ALA A 2 -16.28 -15.01 17.63
N ARG A 3 -16.24 -15.18 18.95
CA ARG A 3 -15.01 -15.54 19.67
C ARG A 3 -14.52 -16.98 19.39
N SER A 4 -15.44 -17.94 19.20
CA SER A 4 -15.07 -19.34 18.93
C SER A 4 -14.51 -19.56 17.53
N ALA A 5 -14.90 -18.72 16.55
CA ALA A 5 -14.37 -18.78 15.19
C ALA A 5 -12.94 -18.22 15.12
N GLN A 6 -12.63 -17.24 15.95
CA GLN A 6 -11.30 -16.60 16.03
C GLN A 6 -10.27 -17.48 16.75
N GLU A 7 -10.69 -18.19 17.81
CA GLU A 7 -9.86 -19.18 18.51
C GLU A 7 -9.56 -20.40 17.62
N SER A 8 -10.54 -20.87 16.85
CA SER A 8 -10.36 -21.97 15.88
C SER A 8 -9.42 -21.61 14.73
N ALA A 9 -9.41 -20.35 14.29
CA ALA A 9 -8.48 -19.87 13.26
C ALA A 9 -7.04 -19.76 13.79
N THR A 10 -6.87 -19.44 15.09
CA THR A 10 -5.56 -19.33 15.73
C THR A 10 -4.96 -20.72 15.99
N GLU A 11 -5.76 -21.72 16.36
CA GLU A 11 -5.32 -23.11 16.53
C GLU A 11 -4.95 -23.80 15.20
N ALA A 12 -5.67 -23.50 14.10
CA ALA A 12 -5.34 -24.02 12.78
C ALA A 12 -4.00 -23.48 12.24
N ALA A 13 -3.56 -22.31 12.70
CA ALA A 13 -2.28 -21.72 12.33
C ALA A 13 -1.07 -22.37 13.00
N ALA A 14 -1.27 -23.12 14.09
CA ALA A 14 -0.22 -23.83 14.84
C ALA A 14 0.04 -25.27 14.32
N ALA A 15 -0.84 -25.84 13.49
CA ALA A 15 -0.65 -27.15 12.91
C ALA A 15 0.18 -27.02 11.61
N GLY A 16 1.47 -27.37 11.65
CA GLY A 16 2.39 -27.40 10.52
C GLY A 16 2.02 -28.46 9.47
N GLY A 17 0.87 -28.30 8.81
CA GLY A 17 0.52 -29.01 7.59
C GLY A 17 1.29 -28.44 6.39
N PRO A 18 1.42 -29.18 5.26
CA PRO A 18 2.06 -28.66 4.06
C PRO A 18 1.37 -27.34 3.66
N GLU A 19 2.16 -26.28 3.47
CA GLU A 19 1.63 -24.98 3.05
C GLU A 19 0.85 -25.18 1.72
N PRO A 20 -0.36 -24.59 1.61
CA PRO A 20 -1.16 -24.75 0.42
C PRO A 20 -0.44 -24.13 -0.77
N VAL A 21 -0.10 -24.95 -1.72
CA VAL A 21 0.49 -24.53 -2.99
C VAL A 21 -0.64 -24.01 -3.85
N LEU A 22 -0.51 -22.76 -4.36
CA LEU A 22 -1.43 -22.23 -5.38
C LEU A 22 -1.26 -23.05 -6.67
N ASP A 23 -2.37 -23.48 -7.25
CA ASP A 23 -2.33 -24.11 -8.58
C ASP A 23 -2.29 -23.05 -9.70
N GLU A 24 -2.07 -23.46 -10.93
CA GLU A 24 -1.98 -22.56 -12.09
C GLU A 24 -3.28 -21.75 -12.27
N LEU A 25 -4.43 -22.34 -12.00
CA LEU A 25 -5.71 -21.63 -12.10
C LEU A 25 -5.86 -20.55 -11.02
N ASP A 26 -5.30 -20.73 -9.84
CA ASP A 26 -5.25 -19.71 -8.78
C ASP A 26 -4.38 -18.51 -9.22
N TYR A 27 -3.21 -18.77 -9.82
CA TYR A 27 -2.36 -17.70 -10.37
C TYR A 27 -3.02 -16.95 -11.52
N LEU A 28 -3.70 -17.65 -12.42
CA LEU A 28 -4.48 -17.05 -13.49
C LEU A 28 -5.62 -16.18 -12.94
N LEU A 29 -6.35 -16.67 -11.92
CA LEU A 29 -7.41 -15.93 -11.26
C LEU A 29 -6.91 -14.65 -10.58
N ILE A 30 -5.80 -14.73 -9.86
CA ILE A 30 -5.16 -13.55 -9.26
C ILE A 30 -4.74 -12.56 -10.35
N THR A 31 -4.13 -13.03 -11.44
CA THR A 31 -3.73 -12.16 -12.56
C THR A 31 -4.94 -11.52 -13.26
N ALA A 32 -6.06 -12.24 -13.39
CA ALA A 32 -7.32 -11.70 -13.91
C ALA A 32 -7.84 -10.56 -13.02
N LEU A 33 -7.81 -10.75 -11.69
CA LEU A 33 -8.22 -9.73 -10.72
C LEU A 33 -7.21 -8.58 -10.60
N GLN A 34 -5.93 -8.82 -10.83
CA GLN A 34 -4.93 -7.76 -10.97
C GLN A 34 -5.19 -6.90 -12.22
N THR A 35 -5.68 -7.51 -13.30
CA THR A 35 -6.01 -6.82 -14.54
C THR A 35 -7.33 -6.07 -14.43
N SER A 36 -8.33 -6.70 -13.81
CA SER A 36 -9.71 -6.22 -13.74
C SER A 36 -10.35 -6.58 -12.38
N PRO A 37 -10.07 -5.82 -11.31
CA PRO A 37 -10.47 -6.14 -9.93
C PRO A 37 -11.98 -6.30 -9.73
N ARG A 38 -12.78 -5.62 -10.53
CA ARG A 38 -14.26 -5.63 -10.46
C ARG A 38 -14.92 -6.31 -11.64
N ALA A 39 -14.18 -7.07 -12.47
CA ALA A 39 -14.78 -7.87 -13.54
C ALA A 39 -15.83 -8.85 -12.98
N GLU A 40 -16.92 -9.06 -13.72
CA GLU A 40 -17.93 -10.03 -13.36
C GLU A 40 -17.35 -11.45 -13.37
N TRP A 41 -17.80 -12.30 -12.44
CA TRP A 41 -17.32 -13.68 -12.36
C TRP A 41 -17.53 -14.46 -13.65
N GLN A 42 -18.58 -14.12 -14.40
CA GLN A 42 -18.88 -14.71 -15.70
C GLN A 42 -17.80 -14.37 -16.74
N GLN A 43 -17.33 -13.11 -16.74
CA GLN A 43 -16.25 -12.67 -17.63
C GLN A 43 -14.91 -13.31 -17.24
N ILE A 44 -14.60 -13.35 -15.94
CA ILE A 44 -13.41 -14.02 -15.42
C ILE A 44 -13.45 -15.51 -15.77
N GLY A 45 -14.57 -16.20 -15.50
CA GLY A 45 -14.73 -17.62 -15.81
C GLY A 45 -14.53 -17.93 -17.29
N LYS A 46 -15.08 -17.09 -18.18
CA LYS A 46 -14.89 -17.21 -19.64
C LYS A 46 -13.41 -17.14 -20.02
N VAL A 47 -12.66 -16.17 -19.48
CA VAL A 47 -11.23 -16.01 -19.77
C VAL A 47 -10.40 -17.18 -19.22
N LEU A 48 -10.79 -17.72 -18.05
CA LEU A 48 -10.07 -18.83 -17.40
C LEU A 48 -10.52 -20.22 -17.86
N GLY A 49 -11.57 -20.33 -18.71
CA GLY A 49 -12.13 -21.60 -19.15
C GLY A 49 -12.85 -22.38 -18.03
N VAL A 50 -13.44 -21.68 -17.05
CA VAL A 50 -14.18 -22.28 -15.92
C VAL A 50 -15.52 -21.59 -15.69
N ASP A 51 -16.41 -22.23 -14.93
CA ASP A 51 -17.67 -21.61 -14.53
C ASP A 51 -17.46 -20.43 -13.58
N ALA A 52 -18.36 -19.44 -13.65
CA ALA A 52 -18.37 -18.28 -12.76
C ALA A 52 -18.39 -18.67 -11.27
N SER A 53 -19.13 -19.71 -10.92
CA SER A 53 -19.20 -20.25 -9.56
C SER A 53 -17.87 -20.86 -9.10
N THR A 54 -17.16 -21.52 -9.99
CA THR A 54 -15.82 -22.08 -9.70
C THR A 54 -14.80 -20.97 -9.48
N ALA A 55 -14.79 -19.92 -10.32
CA ALA A 55 -13.93 -18.76 -10.14
C ALA A 55 -14.21 -18.06 -8.79
N ALA A 56 -15.48 -17.80 -8.47
CA ALA A 56 -15.89 -17.17 -7.22
C ALA A 56 -15.51 -18.01 -5.98
N ARG A 57 -15.75 -19.33 -6.02
CA ARG A 57 -15.41 -20.24 -4.92
C ARG A 57 -13.89 -20.30 -4.66
N ARG A 58 -13.08 -20.34 -5.73
CA ARG A 58 -11.62 -20.30 -5.61
C ARG A 58 -11.16 -18.99 -4.99
N TRP A 59 -11.70 -17.85 -5.43
CA TRP A 59 -11.38 -16.56 -4.85
C TRP A 59 -11.71 -16.49 -3.37
N ASN A 60 -12.91 -16.94 -2.97
CA ASN A 60 -13.30 -16.98 -1.55
C ASN A 60 -12.33 -17.83 -0.72
N ARG A 61 -11.94 -19.02 -1.21
CA ARG A 61 -10.93 -19.84 -0.55
C ARG A 61 -9.60 -19.10 -0.36
N LEU A 62 -9.12 -18.38 -1.38
CA LEU A 62 -7.87 -17.62 -1.32
C LEU A 62 -7.95 -16.47 -0.32
N THR A 63 -9.07 -15.77 -0.28
CA THR A 63 -9.28 -14.64 0.64
C THR A 63 -9.48 -15.10 2.08
N GLU A 64 -10.24 -16.15 2.32
CA GLU A 64 -10.46 -16.74 3.66
C GLU A 64 -9.15 -17.26 4.26
N ALA A 65 -8.25 -17.79 3.44
CA ALA A 65 -6.92 -18.23 3.87
C ALA A 65 -5.89 -17.08 3.98
N GLY A 66 -6.27 -15.84 3.62
CA GLY A 66 -5.38 -14.70 3.60
C GLY A 66 -4.29 -14.76 2.51
N HIS A 67 -4.43 -15.66 1.53
CA HIS A 67 -3.41 -15.87 0.48
C HIS A 67 -3.47 -14.83 -0.62
N ALA A 68 -4.65 -14.28 -0.91
CA ALA A 68 -4.85 -13.17 -1.83
C ALA A 68 -5.97 -12.27 -1.34
N TRP A 69 -5.90 -10.99 -1.66
CA TRP A 69 -6.92 -10.02 -1.27
C TRP A 69 -6.99 -8.87 -2.26
N LEU A 70 -8.10 -8.16 -2.20
CA LEU A 70 -8.31 -6.91 -2.93
C LEU A 70 -8.30 -5.75 -1.96
N SER A 71 -7.66 -4.66 -2.34
CA SER A 71 -7.72 -3.38 -1.65
C SER A 71 -8.12 -2.26 -2.62
N CYS A 72 -8.69 -1.21 -2.07
CA CYS A 72 -9.05 0.00 -2.80
C CYS A 72 -8.72 1.20 -1.93
N TYR A 73 -8.08 2.20 -2.53
CA TYR A 73 -7.82 3.48 -1.88
C TYR A 73 -7.93 4.62 -2.90
N THR A 74 -8.17 5.81 -2.40
CA THR A 74 -8.15 7.02 -3.23
C THR A 74 -6.75 7.63 -3.24
N VAL A 75 -6.38 8.19 -4.39
CA VAL A 75 -5.11 8.91 -4.57
C VAL A 75 -5.31 10.42 -4.69
N ALA A 76 -6.57 10.86 -4.64
CA ALA A 76 -6.92 12.27 -4.73
C ALA A 76 -8.00 12.58 -3.70
N VAL A 77 -7.71 13.53 -2.82
CA VAL A 77 -8.69 14.12 -1.90
C VAL A 77 -8.47 15.61 -1.91
N GLY A 78 -9.50 16.36 -2.36
CA GLY A 78 -9.40 17.80 -2.46
C GLY A 78 -8.63 18.31 -3.69
N PRO A 79 -8.37 19.61 -3.75
CA PRO A 79 -7.69 20.26 -4.88
C PRO A 79 -6.20 19.95 -4.93
N ALA A 80 -5.63 19.34 -3.88
CA ALA A 80 -4.21 19.03 -3.78
C ALA A 80 -3.92 17.53 -3.92
N VAL A 81 -2.81 17.21 -4.57
CA VAL A 81 -2.23 15.87 -4.55
C VAL A 81 -1.66 15.64 -3.16
N PRO A 82 -1.98 14.52 -2.48
CA PRO A 82 -1.44 14.24 -1.16
C PRO A 82 0.09 14.17 -1.18
N ILE A 83 0.69 14.65 -0.11
CA ILE A 83 2.11 14.48 0.14
C ILE A 83 2.34 13.03 0.56
N VAL A 84 3.20 12.33 -0.18
CA VAL A 84 3.69 11.02 0.22
C VAL A 84 5.01 11.19 0.96
N ALA A 85 5.11 10.61 2.13
CA ALA A 85 6.34 10.60 2.93
C ALA A 85 6.80 9.17 3.20
N PHE A 86 8.12 8.99 3.22
CA PHE A 86 8.79 7.80 3.71
C PHE A 86 9.41 8.14 5.06
N ILE A 87 9.01 7.42 6.09
CA ILE A 87 9.44 7.68 7.46
C ILE A 87 10.17 6.44 7.96
N GLU A 88 11.43 6.63 8.31
CA GLU A 88 12.23 5.62 9.00
C GLU A 88 12.04 5.78 10.50
N VAL A 89 11.85 4.67 11.21
CA VAL A 89 11.67 4.66 12.66
C VAL A 89 12.70 3.72 13.28
N ASP A 90 13.40 4.23 14.28
CA ASP A 90 14.24 3.44 15.17
C ASP A 90 13.47 3.21 16.46
N CYS A 91 13.44 1.98 16.93
CA CYS A 91 12.75 1.57 18.15
C CYS A 91 13.74 1.34 19.29
N ALA A 92 13.33 1.60 20.50
CA ALA A 92 14.06 1.16 21.68
C ALA A 92 14.13 -0.38 21.72
N ALA A 93 15.17 -0.93 22.30
CA ALA A 93 15.36 -2.38 22.39
C ALA A 93 14.14 -3.07 23.02
N GLY A 94 13.57 -4.02 22.30
CA GLY A 94 12.37 -4.78 22.72
C GLY A 94 11.04 -4.11 22.40
N ALA A 95 11.00 -2.86 21.95
CA ALA A 95 9.75 -2.12 21.72
C ALA A 95 9.20 -2.24 20.29
N LEU A 96 9.96 -2.80 19.35
CA LEU A 96 9.60 -2.82 17.92
C LEU A 96 8.17 -3.33 17.66
N HIS A 97 7.80 -4.47 18.24
CA HIS A 97 6.50 -5.07 17.96
C HIS A 97 5.35 -4.25 18.54
N ASP A 98 5.52 -3.68 19.73
CA ASP A 98 4.51 -2.84 20.38
C ASP A 98 4.32 -1.54 19.59
N VAL A 99 5.41 -0.89 19.16
CA VAL A 99 5.37 0.28 18.26
C VAL A 99 4.68 -0.07 16.95
N ALA A 100 5.06 -1.18 16.30
CA ALA A 100 4.50 -1.58 15.01
C ALA A 100 2.99 -1.86 15.10
N VAL A 101 2.52 -2.53 16.16
CA VAL A 101 1.10 -2.81 16.40
C VAL A 101 0.34 -1.52 16.68
N GLU A 102 0.91 -0.63 17.51
CA GLU A 102 0.26 0.63 17.89
C GLU A 102 0.02 1.57 16.70
N ILE A 103 0.98 1.63 15.73
CA ILE A 103 0.84 2.46 14.54
C ILE A 103 0.10 1.75 13.38
N ALA A 104 -0.13 0.44 13.48
CA ALA A 104 -0.75 -0.33 12.39
C ALA A 104 -2.13 0.21 11.99
N ASP A 105 -2.88 0.74 12.95
CA ASP A 105 -4.22 1.31 12.75
C ASP A 105 -4.21 2.80 12.35
N ASP A 106 -3.03 3.43 12.29
CA ASP A 106 -2.94 4.83 11.89
C ASP A 106 -3.42 5.00 10.43
N PRO A 107 -4.38 5.91 10.18
CA PRO A 107 -5.04 6.03 8.88
C PRO A 107 -4.15 6.65 7.79
N HIS A 108 -3.08 7.33 8.17
CA HIS A 108 -2.10 7.90 7.24
C HIS A 108 -1.18 6.86 6.62
N LEU A 109 -0.99 5.72 7.30
CA LEU A 109 -0.02 4.72 6.89
C LEU A 109 -0.56 3.82 5.79
N ILE A 110 0.10 3.85 4.63
CA ILE A 110 -0.15 2.97 3.50
C ILE A 110 0.58 1.64 3.69
N THR A 111 1.87 1.72 4.11
CA THR A 111 2.68 0.54 4.43
C THR A 111 3.40 0.72 5.76
N VAL A 112 3.65 -0.41 6.44
CA VAL A 112 4.54 -0.53 7.61
C VAL A 112 5.37 -1.78 7.39
N ASP A 113 6.66 -1.60 7.16
CA ASP A 113 7.61 -2.67 6.90
C ASP A 113 8.63 -2.77 8.04
N HIS A 114 8.70 -3.91 8.74
CA HIS A 114 9.85 -4.26 9.58
C HIS A 114 11.00 -4.69 8.67
N VAL A 115 12.17 -4.09 8.82
CA VAL A 115 13.27 -4.22 7.88
C VAL A 115 14.61 -4.50 8.56
N THR A 116 15.59 -4.91 7.76
CA THR A 116 16.99 -5.00 8.17
C THR A 116 17.70 -3.64 8.04
N GLY A 117 18.86 -3.51 8.66
CA GLY A 117 19.76 -2.36 8.48
C GLY A 117 19.75 -1.40 9.66
N SER A 118 19.93 -0.10 9.41
CA SER A 118 20.12 0.94 10.43
C SER A 118 18.82 1.54 10.96
N ARG A 119 17.69 0.97 10.61
CA ARG A 119 16.33 1.34 11.03
C ARG A 119 15.51 0.09 11.27
N ASP A 120 14.52 0.18 12.14
CA ASP A 120 13.64 -0.95 12.47
C ASP A 120 12.40 -1.00 11.58
N LEU A 121 11.78 0.15 11.32
CA LEU A 121 10.60 0.26 10.49
C LEU A 121 10.78 1.26 9.35
N ILE A 122 10.17 0.96 8.21
CA ILE A 122 9.95 1.91 7.12
C ILE A 122 8.44 2.07 6.93
N LEU A 123 7.98 3.32 7.04
CA LEU A 123 6.58 3.67 6.83
C LEU A 123 6.45 4.40 5.51
N THR A 124 5.45 4.03 4.70
CA THR A 124 4.96 4.89 3.61
C THR A 124 3.64 5.50 4.06
N ALA A 125 3.58 6.81 4.11
CA ALA A 125 2.44 7.55 4.61
C ALA A 125 1.98 8.61 3.61
N ALA A 126 0.69 8.98 3.64
CA ALA A 126 0.13 10.06 2.86
C ALA A 126 -0.52 11.10 3.77
N PHE A 127 -0.37 12.38 3.40
CA PHE A 127 -0.87 13.52 4.17
C PHE A 127 -1.46 14.56 3.23
N PRO A 128 -2.47 15.34 3.68
CA PRO A 128 -3.05 16.40 2.87
C PRO A 128 -2.05 17.52 2.58
N ASP A 129 -1.14 17.80 3.51
CA ASP A 129 -0.13 18.85 3.43
C ASP A 129 1.08 18.59 4.35
N GLN A 130 2.07 19.49 4.31
CA GLN A 130 3.28 19.39 5.13
C GLN A 130 3.00 19.61 6.62
N ALA A 131 2.01 20.42 6.97
CA ALA A 131 1.66 20.64 8.36
C ALA A 131 1.09 19.35 9.00
N ALA A 132 0.27 18.60 8.26
CA ALA A 132 -0.24 17.31 8.70
C ALA A 132 0.89 16.27 8.89
N LEU A 133 1.88 16.24 7.98
CA LEU A 133 3.07 15.41 8.16
C LEU A 133 3.84 15.80 9.43
N ALA A 134 4.08 17.10 9.63
CA ALA A 134 4.79 17.60 10.82
C ALA A 134 4.03 17.27 12.11
N ARG A 135 2.68 17.39 12.11
CA ARG A 135 1.84 16.99 13.23
C ARG A 135 1.97 15.51 13.55
N TYR A 136 1.84 14.66 12.53
CA TYR A 136 1.91 13.21 12.69
C TYR A 136 3.27 12.77 13.27
N VAL A 137 4.37 13.27 12.72
CA VAL A 137 5.71 12.96 13.24
C VAL A 137 5.87 13.48 14.67
N GLY A 138 5.64 14.77 14.92
CA GLY A 138 5.95 15.40 16.20
C GLY A 138 4.98 15.08 17.34
N PHE A 139 3.70 14.78 17.06
CA PHE A 139 2.70 14.54 18.10
C PHE A 139 2.17 13.11 18.16
N ARG A 140 2.45 12.29 17.15
CA ARG A 140 2.07 10.88 17.16
C ARG A 140 3.28 9.97 17.27
N LEU A 141 4.23 10.06 16.33
CA LEU A 141 5.38 9.14 16.33
C LEU A 141 6.40 9.48 17.42
N ASP A 142 6.86 10.72 17.51
CA ASP A 142 7.92 11.11 18.44
C ASP A 142 7.49 11.05 19.93
N THR A 143 6.16 10.99 20.17
CA THR A 143 5.62 10.84 21.53
C THR A 143 5.23 9.40 21.88
N LEU A 144 5.33 8.47 20.92
CA LEU A 144 4.98 7.08 21.15
C LEU A 144 6.05 6.37 21.97
N PRO A 145 5.69 5.76 23.12
CA PRO A 145 6.64 4.98 23.92
C PRO A 145 7.31 3.89 23.08
N GLY A 146 8.62 3.83 23.15
CA GLY A 146 9.41 2.86 22.39
C GLY A 146 9.93 3.35 21.03
N VAL A 147 9.53 4.52 20.55
CA VAL A 147 10.20 5.20 19.43
C VAL A 147 11.42 5.91 19.94
N ALA A 148 12.59 5.60 19.37
CA ALA A 148 13.87 6.21 19.75
C ALA A 148 14.24 7.38 18.83
N ALA A 149 13.95 7.28 17.53
CA ALA A 149 14.19 8.34 16.55
C ALA A 149 13.32 8.16 15.31
N THR A 150 13.05 9.25 14.61
CA THR A 150 12.38 9.25 13.31
C THR A 150 13.16 10.07 12.29
N ARG A 151 13.08 9.66 11.01
CA ARG A 151 13.65 10.39 9.87
C ARG A 151 12.64 10.39 8.72
N SER A 152 12.21 11.56 8.29
CA SER A 152 11.18 11.70 7.26
C SER A 152 11.76 12.27 5.97
N GLN A 153 11.35 11.70 4.84
CA GLN A 153 11.67 12.18 3.50
C GLN A 153 10.37 12.30 2.70
N ILE A 154 10.18 13.43 2.02
CA ILE A 154 9.01 13.66 1.18
C ILE A 154 9.31 13.16 -0.23
N ALA A 155 8.36 12.43 -0.81
CA ALA A 155 8.41 12.11 -2.24
C ALA A 155 8.15 13.39 -3.04
N THR A 156 9.12 13.82 -3.84
CA THR A 156 8.94 14.92 -4.80
C THR A 156 8.22 14.45 -6.06
N ALA A 157 8.30 13.16 -6.37
CA ALA A 157 7.49 12.48 -7.39
C ALA A 157 7.40 10.98 -7.06
N VAL A 158 6.23 10.38 -7.31
CA VAL A 158 6.05 8.92 -7.30
C VAL A 158 5.90 8.48 -8.74
N HIS A 159 6.92 7.78 -9.27
CA HIS A 159 6.99 7.34 -10.67
C HIS A 159 6.28 6.01 -10.90
N ALA A 160 6.37 5.10 -9.92
CA ALA A 160 5.66 3.83 -9.90
C ALA A 160 5.28 3.45 -8.48
N GLU A 161 4.15 2.77 -8.34
CA GLU A 161 3.68 2.19 -7.08
C GLU A 161 3.10 0.78 -7.35
N GLY A 162 2.93 -0.01 -6.29
CA GLY A 162 2.66 -1.44 -6.39
C GLY A 162 1.37 -1.85 -7.09
N SER A 163 0.40 -0.94 -7.33
CA SER A 163 -0.85 -1.28 -8.03
C SER A 163 -0.63 -1.68 -9.49
N ARG A 164 0.50 -1.30 -10.08
CA ARG A 164 0.85 -1.64 -11.45
C ARG A 164 1.55 -2.98 -11.59
N TRP A 165 2.06 -3.53 -10.52
CA TRP A 165 2.74 -4.82 -10.56
C TRP A 165 1.77 -5.97 -10.80
N ARG A 166 2.15 -6.95 -11.62
CA ARG A 166 1.34 -8.10 -12.03
C ARG A 166 2.17 -9.39 -11.95
N LEU A 167 1.50 -10.49 -11.62
CA LEU A 167 2.07 -11.85 -11.76
C LEU A 167 2.34 -12.21 -13.21
N ASP A 168 1.57 -11.60 -14.12
CA ASP A 168 1.74 -11.70 -15.56
C ASP A 168 1.61 -13.13 -16.12
N ARG A 169 0.54 -13.83 -15.70
CA ARG A 169 0.25 -15.21 -16.10
C ARG A 169 -0.80 -15.32 -17.22
N LEU A 170 -1.58 -14.25 -17.47
CA LEU A 170 -2.57 -14.25 -18.56
C LEU A 170 -1.91 -13.94 -19.90
N ASP A 171 -2.42 -14.57 -20.95
CA ASP A 171 -2.09 -14.25 -22.32
C ASP A 171 -2.64 -12.86 -22.75
N PRO A 172 -2.19 -12.30 -23.88
CA PRO A 172 -2.67 -11.01 -24.36
C PRO A 172 -4.16 -10.97 -24.66
N ASP A 173 -4.74 -12.07 -25.16
CA ASP A 173 -6.17 -12.15 -25.55
C ASP A 173 -7.05 -12.13 -24.30
N GLY A 174 -6.72 -12.90 -23.27
CA GLY A 174 -7.41 -12.88 -21.99
C GLY A 174 -7.35 -11.51 -21.30
N ARG A 175 -6.19 -10.82 -21.38
CA ARG A 175 -6.10 -9.44 -20.89
C ARG A 175 -6.98 -8.48 -21.68
N SER A 176 -6.98 -8.56 -22.98
CA SER A 176 -7.81 -7.73 -23.85
C SER A 176 -9.29 -7.93 -23.57
N GLU A 177 -9.72 -9.17 -23.36
CA GLU A 177 -11.12 -9.51 -23.03
C GLU A 177 -11.51 -8.87 -21.67
N LEU A 178 -10.66 -8.95 -20.65
CA LEU A 178 -10.93 -8.38 -19.32
C LEU A 178 -10.94 -6.85 -19.30
N THR A 179 -10.25 -6.19 -20.22
CA THR A 179 -10.18 -4.73 -20.31
C THR A 179 -11.13 -4.15 -21.37
N ARG A 180 -11.82 -5.01 -22.13
CA ARG A 180 -12.72 -4.57 -23.20
C ARG A 180 -13.80 -3.62 -22.68
N GLY A 181 -13.94 -2.47 -23.32
CA GLY A 181 -14.94 -1.45 -22.97
C GLY A 181 -14.60 -0.62 -21.74
N ARG A 182 -13.43 -0.80 -21.15
CA ARG A 182 -12.97 0.07 -20.06
C ARG A 182 -12.29 1.31 -20.62
N PRO A 183 -12.65 2.51 -20.14
CA PRO A 183 -11.90 3.71 -20.48
C PRO A 183 -10.47 3.60 -19.94
N HIS A 184 -9.48 3.96 -20.75
CA HIS A 184 -8.13 4.13 -20.27
C HIS A 184 -8.12 5.29 -19.26
N PRO A 185 -7.47 5.14 -18.09
CA PRO A 185 -7.32 6.24 -17.15
C PRO A 185 -6.68 7.44 -17.84
N ALA A 186 -7.30 8.59 -17.71
CA ALA A 186 -6.71 9.84 -18.20
C ALA A 186 -5.52 10.24 -17.29
N PRO A 187 -4.52 10.96 -17.82
CA PRO A 187 -3.48 11.52 -16.96
C PRO A 187 -4.07 12.37 -15.85
N ARG A 188 -3.56 12.21 -14.62
CA ARG A 188 -3.99 12.94 -13.42
C ARG A 188 -3.71 14.44 -13.55
N ARG A 189 -4.55 15.18 -14.26
CA ARG A 189 -4.49 16.65 -14.34
C ARG A 189 -5.83 17.24 -13.92
N GLY A 190 -5.82 18.05 -12.84
CA GLY A 190 -6.97 18.86 -12.45
C GLY A 190 -8.22 18.06 -12.07
N LEU A 191 -8.06 16.98 -11.32
CA LEU A 191 -9.19 16.19 -10.82
C LEU A 191 -10.10 17.05 -9.95
N PRO A 192 -11.43 17.03 -10.15
CA PRO A 192 -12.34 17.59 -9.19
C PRO A 192 -12.15 16.89 -7.84
N SER A 193 -12.17 17.66 -6.76
CA SER A 193 -12.13 17.11 -5.41
C SER A 193 -13.25 16.08 -5.24
N PRO A 194 -12.97 14.90 -4.66
CA PRO A 194 -14.02 13.99 -4.24
C PRO A 194 -14.98 14.70 -3.32
N ASP A 195 -16.27 14.58 -3.59
CA ASP A 195 -17.29 15.04 -2.66
C ASP A 195 -17.50 14.01 -1.53
N GLU A 196 -18.39 14.34 -0.59
CA GLU A 196 -18.70 13.46 0.54
C GLU A 196 -19.20 12.08 0.11
N LEU A 197 -19.96 11.98 -0.99
CA LEU A 197 -20.43 10.71 -1.53
C LEU A 197 -19.27 9.89 -2.11
N ASP A 198 -18.35 10.53 -2.82
CA ASP A 198 -17.16 9.87 -3.36
C ASP A 198 -16.28 9.31 -2.23
N THR A 199 -16.03 10.11 -1.21
CA THR A 199 -15.30 9.71 -0.01
C THR A 199 -15.96 8.51 0.67
N ARG A 200 -17.27 8.57 0.87
CA ARG A 200 -18.04 7.46 1.47
C ARG A 200 -17.99 6.19 0.62
N LEU A 201 -18.09 6.31 -0.70
CA LEU A 201 -17.93 5.17 -1.60
C LEU A 201 -16.53 4.56 -1.52
N CYS A 202 -15.48 5.38 -1.45
CA CYS A 202 -14.11 4.92 -1.28
C CYS A 202 -13.95 4.11 0.03
N MET A 203 -14.51 4.61 1.14
CA MET A 203 -14.46 3.91 2.43
C MET A 203 -15.15 2.53 2.37
N LEU A 204 -16.33 2.47 1.75
CA LEU A 204 -17.06 1.22 1.58
C LEU A 204 -16.31 0.22 0.69
N LEU A 205 -15.64 0.71 -0.37
CA LEU A 205 -14.83 -0.12 -1.25
C LEU A 205 -13.50 -0.56 -0.60
N ALA A 206 -12.99 0.21 0.36
CA ALA A 206 -11.83 -0.21 1.14
C ALA A 206 -12.15 -1.40 2.06
N GLU A 207 -13.41 -1.52 2.53
CA GLU A 207 -13.88 -2.71 3.27
C GLU A 207 -14.03 -3.94 2.37
N ASP A 208 -14.63 -3.77 1.21
CA ASP A 208 -14.81 -4.81 0.18
C ASP A 208 -14.87 -4.16 -1.21
N CYS A 209 -13.80 -4.33 -1.96
CA CYS A 209 -13.66 -3.77 -3.30
C CYS A 209 -14.70 -4.28 -4.31
N ARG A 210 -15.33 -5.42 -4.05
CA ARG A 210 -16.25 -6.07 -4.97
C ARG A 210 -17.72 -5.89 -4.58
N GLN A 211 -18.04 -5.06 -3.58
CA GLN A 211 -19.43 -4.76 -3.23
C GLN A 211 -20.25 -4.38 -4.48
N PRO A 212 -21.44 -5.00 -4.69
CA PRO A 212 -22.34 -4.63 -5.78
C PRO A 212 -22.82 -3.19 -5.65
N ALA A 213 -23.08 -2.52 -6.78
CA ALA A 213 -23.60 -1.15 -6.78
C ALA A 213 -24.93 -1.01 -6.02
N ALA A 214 -25.76 -2.06 -5.98
CA ALA A 214 -26.99 -2.08 -5.20
C ALA A 214 -26.70 -1.95 -3.68
N ARG A 215 -25.76 -2.74 -3.16
CA ARG A 215 -25.39 -2.70 -1.75
C ARG A 215 -24.73 -1.37 -1.36
N LEU A 216 -23.89 -0.82 -2.23
CA LEU A 216 -23.31 0.51 -2.04
C LEU A 216 -24.42 1.60 -2.03
N ALA A 217 -25.43 1.47 -2.89
CA ALA A 217 -26.59 2.35 -2.94
C ALA A 217 -27.39 2.34 -1.62
N GLU A 218 -27.68 1.16 -1.09
CA GLU A 218 -28.33 1.01 0.23
C GLU A 218 -27.54 1.68 1.35
N ARG A 219 -26.22 1.51 1.38
CA ARG A 219 -25.34 2.07 2.42
C ARG A 219 -25.14 3.58 2.29
N THR A 220 -25.29 4.13 1.10
CA THR A 220 -25.08 5.58 0.83
C THR A 220 -26.37 6.38 0.70
N GLY A 221 -27.53 5.72 0.57
CA GLY A 221 -28.82 6.39 0.42
C GLY A 221 -29.06 6.97 -0.97
N VAL A 222 -28.29 6.57 -2.01
CA VAL A 222 -28.47 7.03 -3.39
C VAL A 222 -28.86 5.85 -4.30
N SER A 223 -29.26 6.14 -5.55
CA SER A 223 -29.61 5.08 -6.49
C SER A 223 -28.39 4.28 -6.98
N ALA A 224 -28.57 3.00 -7.30
CA ALA A 224 -27.52 2.16 -7.88
C ALA A 224 -26.97 2.72 -9.20
N SER A 225 -27.77 3.45 -9.99
CA SER A 225 -27.31 4.15 -11.19
C SER A 225 -26.38 5.32 -10.86
N THR A 226 -26.67 6.05 -9.79
CA THR A 226 -25.78 7.12 -9.28
C THR A 226 -24.46 6.54 -8.83
N VAL A 227 -24.47 5.43 -8.06
CA VAL A 227 -23.25 4.73 -7.64
C VAL A 227 -22.42 4.32 -8.86
N ARG A 228 -23.01 3.62 -9.84
CA ARG A 228 -22.28 3.20 -11.05
C ARG A 228 -21.63 4.38 -11.76
N ARG A 229 -22.38 5.46 -12.00
CA ARG A 229 -21.87 6.67 -12.66
C ARG A 229 -20.71 7.30 -11.89
N ARG A 230 -20.76 7.31 -10.55
CA ARG A 230 -19.69 7.83 -9.69
C ARG A 230 -18.45 6.97 -9.76
N LEU A 231 -18.59 5.65 -9.65
CA LEU A 231 -17.47 4.70 -9.76
C LEU A 231 -16.80 4.76 -11.13
N GLU A 232 -17.59 4.85 -12.22
CA GLU A 232 -17.05 5.01 -13.58
C GLU A 232 -16.29 6.33 -13.75
N ARG A 233 -16.81 7.42 -13.17
CA ARG A 233 -16.12 8.71 -13.16
C ARG A 233 -14.79 8.59 -12.42
N MET A 234 -14.80 8.14 -11.17
CA MET A 234 -13.59 8.01 -10.35
C MET A 234 -12.56 7.07 -10.99
N HIS A 235 -13.00 6.02 -11.65
CA HIS A 235 -12.12 5.13 -12.40
C HIS A 235 -11.51 5.82 -13.62
N ARG A 236 -12.29 6.54 -14.40
CA ARG A 236 -11.82 7.30 -15.59
C ARG A 236 -10.83 8.39 -15.22
N GLU A 237 -11.06 9.03 -14.10
CA GLU A 237 -10.21 10.08 -13.53
C GLU A 237 -8.98 9.55 -12.78
N ASP A 238 -8.79 8.21 -12.74
CA ASP A 238 -7.72 7.55 -11.98
C ASP A 238 -7.68 7.99 -10.48
N ALA A 239 -8.86 8.30 -9.93
CA ALA A 239 -9.02 8.73 -8.54
C ALA A 239 -9.09 7.53 -7.58
N LEU A 240 -9.48 6.35 -8.07
CA LEU A 240 -9.52 5.09 -7.34
C LEU A 240 -8.43 4.15 -7.84
N VAL A 241 -7.61 3.68 -6.93
CA VAL A 241 -6.64 2.62 -7.18
C VAL A 241 -7.15 1.33 -6.57
N TYR A 242 -7.25 0.31 -7.41
CA TYR A 242 -7.53 -1.05 -6.99
C TYR A 242 -6.25 -1.87 -7.03
N ARG A 243 -6.04 -2.69 -6.02
CA ARG A 243 -4.94 -3.64 -5.95
C ARG A 243 -5.46 -5.03 -5.67
N CYS A 244 -4.95 -6.01 -6.40
CA CYS A 244 -5.08 -7.42 -6.06
C CYS A 244 -3.69 -7.92 -5.67
N GLU A 245 -3.54 -8.24 -4.42
CA GLU A 245 -2.28 -8.71 -3.85
C GLU A 245 -2.36 -10.22 -3.60
N VAL A 246 -1.20 -10.83 -3.57
CA VAL A 246 -0.97 -12.21 -3.16
C VAL A 246 0.06 -12.23 -2.04
N ALA A 247 -0.11 -13.10 -1.08
CA ALA A 247 0.88 -13.31 -0.02
C ALA A 247 2.25 -13.52 -0.64
N ARG A 248 3.24 -12.71 -0.25
CA ARG A 248 4.50 -12.56 -0.95
C ARG A 248 5.24 -13.90 -1.18
N TYR A 249 5.22 -14.77 -0.17
CA TYR A 249 5.86 -16.10 -0.28
C TYR A 249 5.21 -17.01 -1.35
N LEU A 250 3.93 -16.76 -1.71
CA LEU A 250 3.22 -17.47 -2.78
C LEU A 250 3.37 -16.80 -4.15
N SER A 251 3.89 -15.58 -4.20
CA SER A 251 4.01 -14.82 -5.45
C SER A 251 5.11 -15.31 -6.38
N GLY A 252 6.03 -16.14 -5.88
CA GLY A 252 7.31 -16.47 -6.55
C GLY A 252 8.36 -15.34 -6.45
N TRP A 253 8.07 -14.27 -5.67
CA TRP A 253 8.94 -13.12 -5.42
C TRP A 253 8.98 -12.82 -3.91
N PRO A 254 9.51 -13.73 -3.07
CA PRO A 254 9.38 -13.65 -1.61
C PRO A 254 10.22 -12.56 -0.97
N VAL A 255 11.26 -12.05 -1.64
CA VAL A 255 12.18 -11.07 -1.07
C VAL A 255 11.82 -9.67 -1.53
N SER A 256 11.55 -8.76 -0.59
CA SER A 256 11.34 -7.34 -0.85
C SER A 256 12.53 -6.54 -0.34
N VAL A 257 13.08 -5.67 -1.19
CA VAL A 257 14.23 -4.84 -0.86
C VAL A 257 13.91 -3.40 -1.18
N THR A 258 14.08 -2.53 -0.19
CA THR A 258 14.07 -1.08 -0.39
C THR A 258 15.50 -0.59 -0.53
N MET A 259 15.76 0.21 -1.57
CA MET A 259 17.08 0.73 -1.91
C MET A 259 17.02 2.25 -2.02
N TRP A 260 17.99 2.93 -1.41
CA TRP A 260 18.19 4.37 -1.56
C TRP A 260 19.28 4.64 -2.57
N GLY A 261 18.95 5.41 -3.58
CA GLY A 261 19.84 5.75 -4.68
C GLY A 261 20.19 7.23 -4.71
N ILE A 262 21.37 7.51 -5.24
CA ILE A 262 21.85 8.84 -5.59
C ILE A 262 22.09 8.87 -7.08
N ALA A 263 21.41 9.78 -7.77
CA ALA A 263 21.59 10.04 -9.19
C ALA A 263 21.88 11.55 -9.41
N PRO A 264 22.56 11.95 -10.48
CA PRO A 264 22.70 13.36 -10.82
C PRO A 264 21.31 14.00 -10.96
N PRO A 265 21.06 15.21 -10.42
CA PRO A 265 19.74 15.82 -10.38
C PRO A 265 19.04 15.90 -11.74
N GLY A 266 19.76 16.18 -12.82
CA GLY A 266 19.22 16.24 -14.17
C GLY A 266 18.82 14.89 -14.77
N GLU A 267 19.31 13.76 -14.21
CA GLU A 267 19.10 12.41 -14.73
C GLU A 267 18.01 11.63 -13.98
N THR A 268 17.58 12.10 -12.82
CA THR A 268 16.65 11.39 -11.92
C THR A 268 15.38 10.95 -12.64
N THR A 269 14.74 11.86 -13.39
CA THR A 269 13.49 11.56 -14.12
C THR A 269 13.72 10.56 -15.25
N ARG A 270 14.82 10.67 -15.98
CA ARG A 270 15.19 9.74 -17.07
C ARG A 270 15.43 8.34 -16.52
N ILE A 271 16.23 8.23 -15.46
CA ILE A 271 16.53 6.97 -14.79
C ILE A 271 15.24 6.34 -14.26
N ALA A 272 14.42 7.10 -13.52
CA ALA A 272 13.14 6.63 -12.99
C ALA A 272 12.22 6.08 -14.09
N SER A 273 12.09 6.79 -15.22
CA SER A 273 11.24 6.36 -16.34
C SER A 273 11.66 5.02 -16.97
N GLN A 274 12.94 4.67 -16.89
CA GLN A 274 13.45 3.38 -17.38
C GLN A 274 13.36 2.29 -16.29
N LEU A 275 13.53 2.65 -15.00
CA LEU A 275 13.43 1.72 -13.88
C LEU A 275 12.02 1.16 -13.72
N ILE A 276 10.97 1.97 -13.95
CA ILE A 276 9.57 1.51 -13.82
C ILE A 276 9.20 0.39 -14.80
N GLY A 277 9.97 0.18 -15.85
CA GLY A 277 9.80 -0.94 -16.80
C GLY A 277 10.40 -2.26 -16.33
N LEU A 278 11.14 -2.29 -15.23
CA LEU A 278 11.70 -3.52 -14.69
C LEU A 278 10.60 -4.36 -14.00
N ARG A 279 10.64 -5.67 -14.26
CA ARG A 279 9.64 -6.61 -13.69
C ARG A 279 9.70 -6.69 -12.17
N GLU A 280 10.87 -6.49 -11.59
CA GLU A 280 11.13 -6.47 -10.16
C GLU A 280 10.57 -5.23 -9.47
N MET A 281 10.33 -4.14 -10.21
CA MET A 281 9.99 -2.84 -9.64
C MET A 281 8.59 -2.81 -9.01
N ARG A 282 8.52 -2.44 -7.74
CA ARG A 282 7.27 -2.24 -6.96
C ARG A 282 7.00 -0.79 -6.65
N LEU A 283 8.04 -0.03 -6.36
CA LEU A 283 7.97 1.39 -6.04
C LEU A 283 9.20 2.08 -6.63
N CYS A 284 8.98 3.24 -7.22
CA CYS A 284 10.05 4.16 -7.61
C CYS A 284 9.58 5.58 -7.29
N ALA A 285 10.32 6.27 -6.44
CA ALA A 285 10.02 7.64 -6.03
C ALA A 285 11.28 8.50 -6.01
N SER A 286 11.13 9.78 -6.40
CA SER A 286 12.13 10.81 -6.14
C SER A 286 11.91 11.40 -4.76
N LEU A 287 12.99 11.69 -4.03
CA LEU A 287 12.96 12.10 -2.63
C LEU A 287 13.56 13.49 -2.41
N SER A 288 13.17 14.09 -1.28
CA SER A 288 13.70 15.38 -0.77
C SER A 288 14.86 15.21 0.21
N GLY A 289 15.49 14.07 0.29
CA GLY A 289 16.53 13.79 1.28
C GLY A 289 17.96 13.76 0.71
N PRO A 290 18.92 13.22 1.47
CA PRO A 290 20.29 13.02 1.01
C PRO A 290 20.37 12.01 -0.15
N TYR A 291 19.40 11.12 -0.22
CA TYR A 291 19.15 10.23 -1.35
C TYR A 291 18.03 10.82 -2.19
N ASN A 292 18.16 10.86 -3.49
CA ASN A 292 17.14 11.45 -4.36
C ASN A 292 16.29 10.44 -5.14
N LEU A 293 16.54 9.14 -4.93
CA LEU A 293 15.72 8.04 -5.41
C LEU A 293 15.49 7.01 -4.30
N LEU A 294 14.26 6.49 -4.24
CA LEU A 294 13.90 5.34 -3.45
C LEU A 294 13.24 4.31 -4.36
N LEU A 295 13.75 3.09 -4.30
CA LEU A 295 13.29 1.96 -5.08
C LEU A 295 12.85 0.85 -4.13
N THR A 296 11.67 0.23 -4.36
CA THR A 296 11.34 -1.04 -3.74
C THR A 296 11.20 -2.08 -4.83
N VAL A 297 11.94 -3.16 -4.72
CA VAL A 297 11.97 -4.27 -5.69
C VAL A 297 11.60 -5.58 -5.03
N TRP A 298 10.96 -6.46 -5.79
CA TRP A 298 10.73 -7.84 -5.39
C TRP A 298 11.68 -8.76 -6.16
N LEU A 299 12.32 -9.66 -5.42
CA LEU A 299 13.32 -10.61 -5.92
C LEU A 299 12.91 -12.03 -5.55
N ARG A 300 13.49 -13.01 -6.24
CA ARG A 300 13.18 -14.43 -6.02
C ARG A 300 13.96 -15.03 -4.85
N SER A 301 15.14 -14.48 -4.59
CA SER A 301 15.99 -14.89 -3.49
C SER A 301 16.82 -13.73 -2.96
N ALA A 302 17.47 -13.90 -1.80
CA ALA A 302 18.38 -12.88 -1.26
C ALA A 302 19.67 -12.75 -2.09
N GLU A 303 20.12 -13.84 -2.72
CA GLU A 303 21.29 -13.82 -3.61
C GLU A 303 21.06 -12.96 -4.86
N ASP A 304 19.81 -12.80 -5.28
CA ASP A 304 19.46 -11.94 -6.42
C ASP A 304 19.72 -10.46 -6.16
N ILE A 305 19.90 -10.03 -4.90
CA ILE A 305 20.15 -8.61 -4.56
C ILE A 305 21.43 -8.14 -5.27
N ALA A 306 22.54 -8.85 -5.10
CA ALA A 306 23.80 -8.49 -5.73
C ALA A 306 23.74 -8.50 -7.26
N THR A 307 23.06 -9.50 -7.82
CA THR A 307 22.85 -9.62 -9.27
C THR A 307 22.00 -8.47 -9.81
N PHE A 308 20.94 -8.09 -9.09
CA PHE A 308 20.09 -6.98 -9.47
C PHE A 308 20.85 -5.64 -9.42
N GLU A 309 21.62 -5.40 -8.36
CA GLU A 309 22.47 -4.19 -8.25
C GLU A 309 23.52 -4.12 -9.36
N ALA A 310 24.19 -5.25 -9.68
CA ALA A 310 25.14 -5.28 -10.78
C ALA A 310 24.48 -4.92 -12.13
N ARG A 311 23.27 -5.41 -12.38
CA ARG A 311 22.49 -5.02 -13.58
C ARG A 311 22.11 -3.54 -13.58
N LEU A 312 21.75 -2.98 -12.41
CA LEU A 312 21.47 -1.54 -12.29
C LEU A 312 22.72 -0.72 -12.60
N GLY A 313 23.87 -1.05 -11.99
CA GLY A 313 25.14 -0.36 -12.22
C GLY A 313 25.63 -0.44 -13.66
N ALA A 314 25.43 -1.58 -14.34
CA ALA A 314 25.76 -1.72 -15.76
C ALA A 314 24.84 -0.88 -16.66
N ARG A 315 23.56 -0.75 -16.31
CA ARG A 315 22.57 0.00 -17.11
C ARG A 315 22.56 1.49 -16.81
N PHE A 316 22.84 1.85 -15.56
CA PHE A 316 22.83 3.23 -15.05
C PHE A 316 24.11 3.49 -14.26
N PRO A 317 25.27 3.67 -14.90
CA PRO A 317 26.54 3.89 -14.21
C PRO A 317 26.55 5.15 -13.32
N GLU A 318 25.65 6.09 -13.59
CA GLU A 318 25.45 7.33 -12.84
C GLU A 318 24.57 7.15 -11.57
N LEU A 319 23.90 6.01 -11.42
CA LEU A 319 23.08 5.70 -10.25
C LEU A 319 23.91 4.92 -9.22
N ALA A 320 24.19 5.53 -8.08
CA ALA A 320 24.80 4.85 -6.95
C ALA A 320 23.73 4.37 -5.96
N ILE A 321 23.70 3.07 -5.65
CA ILE A 321 22.90 2.55 -4.54
C ILE A 321 23.69 2.78 -3.25
N ALA A 322 23.19 3.68 -2.42
CA ALA A 322 23.88 4.12 -1.20
C ALA A 322 23.49 3.28 0.02
N ASP A 323 22.27 2.79 0.09
CA ASP A 323 21.77 2.00 1.20
C ASP A 323 20.67 1.03 0.74
N ARG A 324 20.43 -0.04 1.53
CA ARG A 324 19.42 -1.06 1.27
C ARG A 324 18.88 -1.66 2.56
N ALA A 325 17.61 -2.05 2.53
CA ALA A 325 16.93 -2.73 3.62
C ALA A 325 16.07 -3.86 3.06
N VAL A 326 16.17 -5.04 3.64
CA VAL A 326 15.31 -6.19 3.31
C VAL A 326 14.12 -6.18 4.23
N THR A 327 12.91 -6.28 3.67
CA THR A 327 11.68 -6.39 4.47
C THR A 327 11.61 -7.80 5.08
N LEU A 328 11.67 -7.85 6.40
CA LEU A 328 11.50 -9.08 7.20
C LEU A 328 10.01 -9.40 7.36
N TRP A 329 9.22 -8.39 7.73
CA TRP A 329 7.78 -8.53 7.91
C TRP A 329 7.04 -7.29 7.34
N PRO A 330 6.24 -7.46 6.27
CA PRO A 330 5.36 -6.41 5.78
C PRO A 330 4.11 -6.38 6.66
N LEU A 331 4.14 -5.69 7.80
CA LEU A 331 3.05 -5.66 8.78
C LEU A 331 1.78 -5.01 8.19
N LYS A 332 1.95 -3.97 7.38
CA LYS A 332 0.85 -3.30 6.66
C LYS A 332 1.23 -3.08 5.20
N LEU A 333 0.35 -3.43 4.27
CA LEU A 333 0.55 -3.23 2.84
C LEU A 333 -0.73 -2.69 2.18
N ALA A 334 -0.66 -1.48 1.64
CA ALA A 334 -1.80 -0.79 1.01
C ALA A 334 -3.05 -0.74 1.91
N GLY A 335 -2.85 -0.45 3.22
CA GLY A 335 -3.92 -0.41 4.20
C GLY A 335 -4.40 -1.79 4.68
N GLN A 336 -3.72 -2.88 4.33
CA GLN A 336 -4.07 -4.22 4.76
C GLN A 336 -3.04 -4.74 5.76
N ILE A 337 -3.50 -5.21 6.92
CA ILE A 337 -2.66 -5.80 7.97
C ILE A 337 -2.36 -7.25 7.60
N LEU A 338 -1.11 -7.62 7.72
CA LEU A 338 -0.60 -8.93 7.37
C LEU A 338 0.06 -9.61 8.57
N ASP A 339 -0.02 -10.93 8.61
CA ASP A 339 0.74 -11.73 9.57
C ASP A 339 2.25 -11.79 9.21
N PRO A 340 3.12 -12.33 10.07
CA PRO A 340 4.55 -12.42 9.78
C PRO A 340 4.89 -13.21 8.50
N LYS A 341 4.01 -14.10 8.05
CA LYS A 341 4.14 -14.80 6.76
C LYS A 341 3.62 -13.98 5.58
N GLY A 342 3.06 -12.78 5.82
CA GLY A 342 2.50 -11.91 4.78
C GLY A 342 1.11 -12.30 4.32
N ARG A 343 0.34 -13.11 5.10
CA ARG A 343 -1.07 -13.42 4.84
C ARG A 343 -1.94 -12.29 5.35
N HIS A 344 -3.01 -12.00 4.62
CA HIS A 344 -3.97 -10.97 4.98
C HIS A 344 -4.76 -11.35 6.25
N LEU A 345 -4.87 -10.40 7.18
CA LEU A 345 -5.66 -10.53 8.41
C LEU A 345 -6.90 -9.63 8.38
N ARG A 346 -6.71 -8.33 8.12
CA ARG A 346 -7.79 -7.33 8.08
C ARG A 346 -7.39 -6.06 7.35
N GLY A 347 -8.36 -5.27 6.93
CA GLY A 347 -8.16 -3.96 6.32
C GLY A 347 -8.21 -2.82 7.35
N VAL A 348 -7.36 -1.80 7.13
CA VAL A 348 -7.43 -0.49 7.77
C VAL A 348 -7.51 0.53 6.63
N PRO A 349 -8.66 1.15 6.40
CA PRO A 349 -8.82 2.12 5.32
C PRO A 349 -7.85 3.28 5.44
N VAL A 350 -7.15 3.62 4.35
CA VAL A 350 -6.26 4.77 4.31
C VAL A 350 -7.11 6.05 4.25
N ARG A 351 -7.00 6.89 5.27
CA ARG A 351 -7.75 8.15 5.46
C ARG A 351 -6.79 9.28 5.84
N PHE A 352 -5.91 9.64 4.95
CA PHE A 352 -4.81 10.59 5.20
C PHE A 352 -5.26 12.02 5.53
N TRP A 353 -6.57 12.33 5.46
CA TRP A 353 -7.16 13.62 5.80
C TRP A 353 -7.70 13.71 7.23
N GLU A 354 -7.65 12.64 8.02
CA GLU A 354 -8.17 12.58 9.39
C GLU A 354 -7.02 12.34 10.38
N ASP A 355 -6.82 13.27 11.30
CA ASP A 355 -5.87 13.12 12.41
C ASP A 355 -6.34 13.84 13.68
N PRO A 356 -7.43 13.39 14.31
CA PRO A 356 -8.03 14.09 15.43
C PRO A 356 -7.14 14.09 16.69
N VAL A 357 -6.15 13.20 16.77
CA VAL A 357 -5.22 13.12 17.92
C VAL A 357 -4.15 14.19 17.78
N ALA A 358 -3.48 14.24 16.65
CA ALA A 358 -2.42 15.20 16.39
C ALA A 358 -2.97 16.64 16.26
N GLU A 359 -4.18 16.82 15.73
CA GLU A 359 -4.85 18.13 15.67
C GLU A 359 -5.10 18.73 17.06
N ARG A 360 -5.50 17.93 18.05
CA ARG A 360 -5.67 18.41 19.42
C ARG A 360 -4.35 18.81 20.05
N ALA A 361 -3.32 17.98 19.89
CA ALA A 361 -1.99 18.25 20.42
C ALA A 361 -1.36 19.50 19.80
N GLU A 362 -1.61 19.75 18.50
CA GLU A 362 -1.21 21.00 17.84
C GLU A 362 -1.94 22.21 18.42
N GLY A 363 -3.25 22.11 18.70
CA GLY A 363 -4.04 23.14 19.34
C GLY A 363 -3.44 23.57 20.68
N ASP A 364 -3.07 22.63 21.51
CA ASP A 364 -2.40 22.88 22.81
C ASP A 364 -1.02 23.55 22.62
N LEU A 365 -0.25 23.15 21.61
CA LEU A 365 1.02 23.80 21.28
C LEU A 365 0.80 25.26 20.84
N LEU A 366 -0.15 25.52 19.95
CA LEU A 366 -0.44 26.86 19.45
C LEU A 366 -0.91 27.79 20.57
N GLU A 367 -1.72 27.30 21.52
CA GLU A 367 -2.12 28.07 22.70
C GLU A 367 -0.90 28.45 23.57
N ARG A 368 0.02 27.51 23.79
CA ARG A 368 1.27 27.77 24.51
C ARG A 368 2.15 28.78 23.80
N LEU A 369 2.29 28.70 22.49
CA LEU A 369 3.05 29.65 21.70
C LEU A 369 2.44 31.06 21.77
N ARG A 370 1.11 31.17 21.68
CA ARG A 370 0.39 32.47 21.80
C ARG A 370 0.51 33.07 23.19
N SER A 371 0.42 32.25 24.23
CA SER A 371 0.49 32.72 25.63
C SER A 371 1.92 32.99 26.12
N GLY A 372 2.96 32.64 25.35
CA GLY A 372 4.36 32.76 25.76
C GLY A 372 4.73 31.84 26.93
N ARG A 373 3.88 30.89 27.30
CA ARG A 373 4.14 29.97 28.43
C ARG A 373 5.17 28.92 28.00
N ARG A 374 6.32 28.93 28.66
CA ARG A 374 7.35 27.88 28.52
C ARG A 374 7.02 26.73 29.50
N ARG A 375 7.04 25.48 29.04
CA ARG A 375 7.20 24.35 29.98
C ARG A 375 8.63 24.43 30.53
N PRO A 376 8.83 24.27 31.85
CA PRO A 376 10.19 24.05 32.34
C PRO A 376 10.73 22.81 31.63
N PHE A 377 11.92 22.94 31.07
CA PHE A 377 12.66 21.82 30.50
C PHE A 377 13.05 20.93 31.68
N SER A 378 12.41 19.79 31.87
CA SER A 378 12.88 18.75 32.79
C SER A 378 13.68 17.77 31.96
N PRO A 379 14.99 17.77 32.01
CA PRO A 379 15.76 16.62 31.52
C PRO A 379 15.41 15.46 32.46
N GLU A 380 14.69 14.48 31.99
CA GLU A 380 14.65 13.19 32.67
C GLU A 380 16.07 12.58 32.61
N PRO A 381 16.50 11.93 33.70
CA PRO A 381 17.86 11.39 33.85
C PRO A 381 18.12 10.19 32.93
#